data_83725aaafb6375df3aa6b4bb1bb3bbc8
#
_entry.id   83725aaafb6375df3aa6b4bb1bb3bbc8
#
_cell.length_a   1.000
_cell.length_b   1.000
_cell.length_c   1.000
_cell.angle_alpha   90.00
_cell.angle_beta   90.00
_cell.angle_gamma   90.00
#
_symmetry.space_group_name_H-M   'P 1'
#
loop_
_entity.id
_entity.type
_entity.pdbx_description
1 polymer ?
#
loop_
_entity_poly.entity_id
_entity_poly.type
_entity_poly.pdbx_seq_one_letter_code
_entity_poly.pdbx_strand_id
1 'polypeptide(L)'
;MSTLHYDTFPSPIGALSVAADDSGVHHILFAQNRYDAIGRARWLHNPDAPLVREAREQLLDYLHGGRRSFDLPLAPVGTPFQLTVWRTLAQIPFGQTWSYAQLAQAVGKPAASRAVGAANGRNPLPIVLPCHRVIGANGTLTGFGGGLPTKQALL
;
A
#
# COMPACT_ATOMS: atom_id res chain seq x y z
N MET A 1 17.03 -15.38 -5.58
CA MET A 1 16.10 -14.42 -4.95
C MET A 1 16.90 -13.44 -4.12
N SER A 2 16.61 -12.17 -4.29
CA SER A 2 17.26 -11.13 -3.50
C SER A 2 16.73 -11.15 -2.08
N THR A 3 17.63 -10.93 -1.12
CA THR A 3 17.24 -10.69 0.26
C THR A 3 16.65 -9.29 0.38
N LEU A 4 15.51 -9.17 1.06
CA LEU A 4 14.92 -7.87 1.34
C LEU A 4 15.59 -7.22 2.55
N HIS A 5 15.86 -5.95 2.43
CA HIS A 5 16.31 -5.09 3.52
C HIS A 5 15.13 -4.28 4.04
N TYR A 6 15.09 -4.02 5.33
CA TYR A 6 13.96 -3.31 5.92
C TYR A 6 14.38 -2.32 6.99
N ASP A 7 13.48 -1.41 7.32
CA ASP A 7 13.52 -0.57 8.50
C ASP A 7 12.11 -0.44 9.06
N THR A 8 12.01 -0.26 10.37
CA THR A 8 10.79 0.08 11.08
C THR A 8 11.00 1.44 11.75
N PHE A 9 10.07 2.35 11.55
CA PHE A 9 10.22 3.74 12.01
C PHE A 9 8.88 4.31 12.48
N PRO A 10 8.90 5.27 13.44
CA PRO A 10 7.68 5.92 13.89
C PRO A 10 7.13 6.86 12.83
N SER A 11 5.81 7.00 12.81
CA SER A 11 5.12 7.94 11.93
C SER A 11 3.88 8.53 12.63
N PRO A 12 3.23 9.57 12.04
CA PRO A 12 1.99 10.10 12.59
C PRO A 12 0.84 9.09 12.73
N ILE A 13 0.89 7.98 12.00
CA ILE A 13 -0.12 6.92 12.05
C ILE A 13 0.38 5.64 12.74
N GLY A 14 1.48 5.74 13.52
CA GLY A 14 2.10 4.63 14.20
C GLY A 14 3.32 4.10 13.47
N ALA A 15 3.91 3.02 13.99
CA ALA A 15 5.10 2.43 13.38
C ALA A 15 4.81 1.89 11.98
N LEU A 16 5.69 2.18 11.04
CA LEU A 16 5.68 1.64 9.69
C LEU A 16 6.94 0.84 9.43
N SER A 17 6.81 -0.21 8.62
CA SER A 17 7.96 -0.98 8.14
C SER A 17 7.99 -0.95 6.62
N VAL A 18 9.18 -0.79 6.05
CA VAL A 18 9.41 -0.82 4.60
C VAL A 18 10.43 -1.89 4.29
N ALA A 19 10.16 -2.71 3.28
CA ALA A 19 11.11 -3.72 2.80
C ALA A 19 11.33 -3.54 1.31
N ALA A 20 12.60 -3.57 0.91
CA ALA A 20 13.03 -3.33 -0.47
C ALA A 20 14.30 -4.10 -0.82
N ASP A 21 14.51 -4.29 -2.11
CA ASP A 21 15.78 -4.72 -2.69
C ASP A 21 16.13 -3.77 -3.85
N ASP A 22 17.10 -4.15 -4.67
CA ASP A 22 17.53 -3.30 -5.78
C ASP A 22 16.47 -3.14 -6.89
N SER A 23 15.51 -4.06 -6.96
CA SER A 23 14.44 -4.01 -7.96
C SER A 23 13.32 -3.05 -7.60
N GLY A 24 13.15 -2.74 -6.33
CA GLY A 24 12.11 -1.83 -5.86
C GLY A 24 11.65 -2.11 -4.44
N VAL A 25 10.63 -1.36 -4.03
CA VAL A 25 9.95 -1.53 -2.75
C VAL A 25 8.93 -2.65 -2.88
N HIS A 26 9.03 -3.66 -2.00
CA HIS A 26 8.18 -4.85 -2.03
C HIS A 26 7.04 -4.79 -1.03
N HIS A 27 7.28 -4.22 0.16
CA HIS A 27 6.30 -4.22 1.24
C HIS A 27 6.33 -2.93 2.04
N ILE A 28 5.15 -2.49 2.45
CA ILE A 28 4.92 -1.48 3.48
C ILE A 28 3.95 -2.11 4.47
N LEU A 29 4.32 -2.13 5.75
CA LEU A 29 3.51 -2.73 6.80
C LEU A 29 3.21 -1.69 7.87
N PHE A 30 1.99 -1.76 8.42
CA PHE A 30 1.57 -1.01 9.60
C PHE A 30 2.02 -1.76 10.87
N ALA A 31 1.82 -1.15 12.04
CA ALA A 31 2.07 -1.83 13.31
C ALA A 31 1.18 -3.07 13.47
N GLN A 32 -0.07 -2.98 12.98
CA GLN A 32 -1.01 -4.09 12.95
C GLN A 32 -1.48 -4.28 11.52
N ASN A 33 -1.42 -5.53 11.03
CA ASN A 33 -1.79 -5.86 9.66
C ASN A 33 -2.71 -7.08 9.67
N ARG A 34 -3.73 -7.07 8.81
CA ARG A 34 -4.61 -8.21 8.61
C ARG A 34 -3.83 -9.40 8.04
N TYR A 35 -2.88 -9.13 7.14
CA TYR A 35 -2.02 -10.14 6.53
C TYR A 35 -0.58 -9.75 6.75
N ASP A 36 0.24 -10.69 7.23
CA ASP A 36 1.68 -10.48 7.35
C ASP A 36 2.37 -10.76 6.01
N ALA A 37 3.59 -10.26 5.85
CA ALA A 37 4.38 -10.50 4.67
C ALA A 37 5.04 -11.88 4.72
N ILE A 38 4.95 -12.64 3.64
CA ILE A 38 5.62 -13.93 3.51
C ILE A 38 7.13 -13.70 3.54
N GLY A 39 7.83 -14.47 4.37
CA GLY A 39 9.28 -14.41 4.48
C GLY A 39 9.80 -13.24 5.33
N ARG A 40 8.94 -12.51 6.02
CA ARG A 40 9.32 -11.35 6.85
C ARG A 40 10.44 -11.67 7.84
N ALA A 41 10.45 -12.87 8.42
CA ALA A 41 11.48 -13.28 9.38
C ALA A 41 12.88 -13.36 8.77
N ARG A 42 13.00 -13.40 7.45
CA ARG A 42 14.27 -13.46 6.72
C ARG A 42 14.78 -12.10 6.26
N TRP A 43 14.01 -11.04 6.47
CA TRP A 43 14.46 -9.70 6.08
C TRP A 43 15.62 -9.26 6.94
N LEU A 44 16.53 -8.47 6.36
CA LEU A 44 17.68 -7.92 7.05
C LEU A 44 17.40 -6.47 7.44
N HIS A 45 17.59 -6.15 8.72
CA HIS A 45 17.47 -4.77 9.18
C HIS A 45 18.62 -3.95 8.61
N ASN A 46 18.29 -3.03 7.71
CA ASN A 46 19.28 -2.16 7.06
C ASN A 46 18.62 -0.82 6.71
N PRO A 47 18.56 0.11 7.68
CA PRO A 47 17.91 1.40 7.48
C PRO A 47 18.61 2.29 6.45
N ASP A 48 19.86 1.98 6.11
CA ASP A 48 20.65 2.76 5.16
C ASP A 48 20.59 2.22 3.72
N ALA A 49 19.91 1.08 3.49
CA ALA A 49 19.70 0.58 2.15
C ALA A 49 19.00 1.66 1.31
N PRO A 50 19.46 1.94 0.07
CA PRO A 50 19.00 3.12 -0.68
C PRO A 50 17.49 3.24 -0.83
N LEU A 51 16.81 2.17 -1.26
CA LEU A 51 15.36 2.22 -1.46
C LEU A 51 14.58 2.17 -0.13
N VAL A 52 15.10 1.55 0.91
CA VAL A 52 14.52 1.59 2.25
C VAL A 52 14.51 3.02 2.77
N ARG A 53 15.67 3.69 2.69
CA ARG A 53 15.80 5.09 3.13
C ARG A 53 14.91 6.03 2.33
N GLU A 54 14.93 5.90 1.00
CA GLU A 54 14.12 6.75 0.12
C GLU A 54 12.63 6.56 0.39
N ALA A 55 12.17 5.33 0.53
CA ALA A 55 10.76 5.04 0.84
C ALA A 55 10.37 5.63 2.20
N ARG A 56 11.21 5.47 3.22
CA ARG A 56 10.96 6.05 4.54
C ARG A 56 10.82 7.57 4.46
N GLU A 57 11.74 8.23 3.78
CA GLU A 57 11.71 9.69 3.62
C GLU A 57 10.45 10.16 2.90
N GLN A 58 10.07 9.50 1.82
CA GLN A 58 8.86 9.87 1.07
C GLN A 58 7.59 9.60 1.86
N LEU A 59 7.51 8.48 2.57
CA LEU A 59 6.35 8.18 3.41
C LEU A 59 6.18 9.21 4.53
N LEU A 60 7.25 9.56 5.22
CA LEU A 60 7.18 10.57 6.28
C LEU A 60 6.81 11.94 5.71
N ASP A 61 7.38 12.33 4.58
CA ASP A 61 7.04 13.58 3.91
C ASP A 61 5.56 13.63 3.50
N TYR A 62 5.04 12.53 2.93
CA TYR A 62 3.61 12.41 2.59
C TYR A 62 2.72 12.56 3.83
N LEU A 63 3.05 11.86 4.92
CA LEU A 63 2.25 11.88 6.14
C LEU A 63 2.32 13.22 6.88
N HIS A 64 3.35 14.00 6.66
CA HIS A 64 3.47 15.37 7.20
C HIS A 64 2.93 16.45 6.25
N GLY A 65 2.33 16.07 5.12
CA GLY A 65 1.70 17.00 4.19
C GLY A 65 2.64 17.65 3.19
N GLY A 66 3.91 17.24 3.12
CA GLY A 66 4.90 17.80 2.21
C GLY A 66 4.88 17.19 0.81
N ARG A 67 4.11 16.13 0.60
CA ARG A 67 4.10 15.38 -0.65
C ARG A 67 2.72 14.79 -0.91
N ARG A 68 2.31 14.73 -2.17
CA ARG A 68 1.01 14.15 -2.59
C ARG A 68 1.15 12.91 -3.46
N SER A 69 2.33 12.62 -3.96
CA SER A 69 2.63 11.48 -4.82
C SER A 69 3.97 10.88 -4.44
N PHE A 70 4.27 9.69 -4.97
CA PHE A 70 5.49 8.97 -4.68
C PHE A 70 6.30 8.77 -5.96
N ASP A 71 7.62 8.82 -5.80
CA ASP A 71 8.57 8.54 -6.87
C ASP A 71 9.50 7.41 -6.39
N LEU A 72 8.98 6.18 -6.44
CA LEU A 72 9.66 4.98 -5.95
C LEU A 72 9.48 3.86 -6.96
N PRO A 73 10.55 3.11 -7.28
CA PRO A 73 10.38 1.85 -8.00
C PRO A 73 9.63 0.86 -7.10
N LEU A 74 8.59 0.24 -7.62
CA LEU A 74 7.74 -0.70 -6.88
C LEU A 74 7.89 -2.09 -7.48
N ALA A 75 7.98 -3.09 -6.62
CA ALA A 75 8.13 -4.48 -7.03
C ALA A 75 7.16 -5.40 -6.27
N PRO A 76 5.85 -5.15 -6.31
CA PRO A 76 4.88 -6.01 -5.65
C PRO A 76 4.84 -7.38 -6.30
N VAL A 77 4.63 -8.42 -5.51
CA VAL A 77 4.48 -9.79 -5.98
C VAL A 77 3.04 -10.23 -5.74
N GLY A 78 2.39 -10.74 -6.78
CA GLY A 78 1.02 -11.21 -6.70
C GLY A 78 0.58 -11.86 -8.00
N THR A 79 -0.69 -12.27 -8.06
CA THR A 79 -1.29 -12.80 -9.28
C THR A 79 -1.40 -11.69 -10.34
N PRO A 80 -1.55 -12.05 -11.64
CA PRO A 80 -1.79 -11.04 -12.68
C PRO A 80 -2.99 -10.15 -12.38
N PHE A 81 -4.08 -10.72 -11.84
CA PHE A 81 -5.27 -9.96 -11.47
C PHE A 81 -4.96 -8.98 -10.33
N GLN A 82 -4.28 -9.44 -9.27
CA GLN A 82 -3.89 -8.58 -8.15
C GLN A 82 -2.99 -7.44 -8.63
N LEU A 83 -2.01 -7.74 -9.45
CA LEU A 83 -1.10 -6.70 -9.99
C LEU A 83 -1.87 -5.64 -10.78
N THR A 84 -2.86 -6.06 -11.58
CA THR A 84 -3.70 -5.12 -12.33
C THR A 84 -4.51 -4.22 -11.39
N VAL A 85 -5.13 -4.80 -10.35
CA VAL A 85 -5.88 -4.02 -9.36
C VAL A 85 -4.96 -3.02 -8.66
N TRP A 86 -3.80 -3.46 -8.19
CA TRP A 86 -2.88 -2.60 -7.46
C TRP A 86 -2.34 -1.46 -8.32
N ARG A 87 -1.99 -1.71 -9.58
CA ARG A 87 -1.57 -0.66 -10.52
C ARG A 87 -2.68 0.35 -10.79
N THR A 88 -3.92 -0.12 -10.88
CA THR A 88 -5.07 0.75 -11.11
C THR A 88 -5.32 1.68 -9.94
N LEU A 89 -5.02 1.27 -8.70
CA LEU A 89 -5.13 2.12 -7.52
C LEU A 89 -4.33 3.42 -7.67
N ALA A 90 -3.20 3.38 -8.35
CA ALA A 90 -2.36 4.55 -8.55
C ALA A 90 -3.05 5.66 -9.37
N GLN A 91 -4.14 5.35 -10.05
CA GLN A 91 -4.93 6.32 -10.81
C GLN A 91 -5.88 7.15 -9.94
N ILE A 92 -6.12 6.75 -8.70
CA ILE A 92 -7.00 7.50 -7.79
C ILE A 92 -6.26 8.75 -7.30
N PRO A 93 -6.71 9.96 -7.65
CA PRO A 93 -6.00 11.17 -7.27
C PRO A 93 -6.00 11.41 -5.77
N PHE A 94 -4.98 12.10 -5.30
CA PHE A 94 -4.93 12.59 -3.92
C PHE A 94 -6.19 13.40 -3.59
N GLY A 95 -6.78 13.11 -2.45
CA GLY A 95 -8.00 13.80 -1.99
C GLY A 95 -9.29 13.28 -2.60
N GLN A 96 -9.24 12.25 -3.45
CA GLN A 96 -10.43 11.62 -4.03
C GLN A 96 -10.60 10.19 -3.54
N THR A 97 -11.82 9.68 -3.63
CA THR A 97 -12.16 8.30 -3.29
C THR A 97 -12.92 7.65 -4.44
N TRP A 98 -12.76 6.33 -4.58
CA TRP A 98 -13.54 5.51 -5.50
C TRP A 98 -14.32 4.46 -4.71
N SER A 99 -15.48 4.06 -5.23
CA SER A 99 -16.16 2.86 -4.75
C SER A 99 -15.47 1.60 -5.32
N TYR A 100 -15.79 0.44 -4.75
CA TYR A 100 -15.29 -0.83 -5.30
C TYR A 100 -15.82 -1.06 -6.73
N ALA A 101 -17.04 -0.61 -7.03
CA ALA A 101 -17.59 -0.69 -8.38
C ALA A 101 -16.80 0.18 -9.37
N GLN A 102 -16.41 1.38 -8.97
CA GLN A 102 -15.58 2.25 -9.81
C GLN A 102 -14.20 1.64 -10.05
N LEU A 103 -13.60 1.04 -9.03
CA LEU A 103 -12.33 0.35 -9.18
C LEU A 103 -12.46 -0.84 -10.13
N ALA A 104 -13.54 -1.63 -10.01
CA ALA A 104 -13.78 -2.76 -10.88
C ALA A 104 -13.95 -2.33 -12.35
N GLN A 105 -14.63 -1.22 -12.60
CA GLN A 105 -14.74 -0.65 -13.96
C GLN A 105 -13.38 -0.23 -14.50
N ALA A 106 -12.57 0.44 -13.70
CA ALA A 106 -11.23 0.88 -14.11
C ALA A 106 -10.30 -0.29 -14.43
N VAL A 107 -10.47 -1.42 -13.72
CA VAL A 107 -9.72 -2.66 -13.98
C VAL A 107 -10.22 -3.35 -15.26
N GLY A 108 -11.38 -2.98 -15.78
CA GLY A 108 -11.97 -3.61 -16.96
C GLY A 108 -12.81 -4.85 -16.63
N LYS A 109 -13.23 -5.02 -15.38
CA LYS A 109 -14.02 -6.16 -14.91
C LYS A 109 -15.17 -5.69 -14.00
N PRO A 110 -16.16 -4.96 -14.56
CA PRO A 110 -17.19 -4.32 -13.76
C PRO A 110 -18.04 -5.28 -12.93
N ALA A 111 -18.14 -6.55 -13.30
CA ALA A 111 -18.86 -7.56 -12.54
C ALA A 111 -18.05 -8.17 -11.40
N ALA A 112 -16.78 -7.80 -11.23
CA ALA A 112 -15.85 -8.44 -10.30
C ALA A 112 -15.58 -7.61 -9.03
N SER A 113 -16.57 -6.85 -8.54
CA SER A 113 -16.37 -5.97 -7.38
C SER A 113 -15.86 -6.70 -6.13
N ARG A 114 -16.33 -7.93 -5.88
CA ARG A 114 -15.85 -8.71 -4.73
C ARG A 114 -14.39 -9.13 -4.87
N ALA A 115 -14.01 -9.63 -6.05
CA ALA A 115 -12.63 -10.04 -6.31
C ALA A 115 -11.69 -8.84 -6.27
N VAL A 116 -12.13 -7.71 -6.81
CA VAL A 116 -11.39 -6.45 -6.75
C VAL A 116 -11.22 -6.00 -5.29
N GLY A 117 -12.28 -6.09 -4.49
CA GLY A 117 -12.21 -5.75 -3.06
C GLY A 117 -11.24 -6.64 -2.29
N ALA A 118 -11.24 -7.94 -2.57
CA ALA A 118 -10.30 -8.88 -1.96
C ALA A 118 -8.85 -8.56 -2.34
N ALA A 119 -8.58 -8.26 -3.61
CA ALA A 119 -7.26 -7.86 -4.08
C ALA A 119 -6.82 -6.54 -3.43
N ASN A 120 -7.73 -5.57 -3.32
CA ASN A 120 -7.47 -4.30 -2.65
C ASN A 120 -7.02 -4.51 -1.20
N GLY A 121 -7.67 -5.43 -0.49
CA GLY A 121 -7.32 -5.74 0.91
C GLY A 121 -5.99 -6.45 1.07
N ARG A 122 -5.42 -7.00 0.01
CA ARG A 122 -4.13 -7.68 0.02
C ARG A 122 -2.97 -6.87 -0.55
N ASN A 123 -3.19 -5.61 -0.84
CA ASN A 123 -2.17 -4.71 -1.37
C ASN A 123 -0.91 -4.72 -0.45
N PRO A 124 0.26 -5.10 -0.97
CA PRO A 124 1.49 -5.13 -0.16
C PRO A 124 2.14 -3.76 0.01
N LEU A 125 1.66 -2.74 -0.71
CA LEU A 125 2.24 -1.40 -0.73
C LEU A 125 1.18 -0.34 -0.40
N PRO A 126 0.52 -0.45 0.78
CA PRO A 126 -0.48 0.54 1.16
C PRO A 126 0.15 1.93 1.23
N ILE A 127 -0.66 2.97 1.17
CA ILE A 127 -0.27 4.37 1.10
C ILE A 127 0.27 4.74 -0.29
N VAL A 128 1.31 4.08 -0.77
CA VAL A 128 1.90 4.34 -2.10
C VAL A 128 0.93 3.91 -3.21
N LEU A 129 0.38 2.69 -3.10
CA LEU A 129 -0.76 2.26 -3.91
C LEU A 129 -2.00 2.47 -3.05
N PRO A 130 -2.80 3.51 -3.31
CA PRO A 130 -3.69 4.08 -2.30
C PRO A 130 -4.98 3.29 -2.09
N CYS A 131 -4.88 2.06 -1.59
CA CYS A 131 -6.04 1.23 -1.27
C CYS A 131 -6.97 1.86 -0.23
N HIS A 132 -6.46 2.77 0.61
CA HIS A 132 -7.27 3.52 1.57
C HIS A 132 -8.28 4.46 0.89
N ARG A 133 -8.09 4.80 -0.38
CA ARG A 133 -8.99 5.67 -1.16
C ARG A 133 -10.17 4.91 -1.76
N VAL A 134 -10.25 3.59 -1.55
CA VAL A 134 -11.40 2.78 -1.99
C VAL A 134 -12.33 2.57 -0.80
N ILE A 135 -13.58 2.99 -0.95
CA ILE A 135 -14.59 2.98 0.14
C ILE A 135 -15.87 2.31 -0.35
N GLY A 136 -16.79 2.01 0.58
CA GLY A 136 -18.10 1.49 0.25
C GLY A 136 -18.90 2.47 -0.61
N ALA A 137 -19.84 1.96 -1.41
CA ALA A 137 -20.64 2.77 -2.33
C ALA A 137 -21.45 3.88 -1.66
N ASN A 138 -21.80 3.68 -0.38
CA ASN A 138 -22.52 4.66 0.44
C ASN A 138 -21.58 5.57 1.26
N GLY A 139 -20.28 5.57 0.96
CA GLY A 139 -19.28 6.36 1.68
C GLY A 139 -18.77 5.72 2.96
N THR A 140 -19.16 4.49 3.29
CA THR A 140 -18.67 3.80 4.49
C THR A 140 -17.26 3.30 4.32
N LEU A 141 -16.47 3.37 5.39
CA LEU A 141 -15.12 2.79 5.43
C LEU A 141 -15.24 1.29 5.66
N THR A 142 -14.67 0.49 4.76
CA THR A 142 -14.71 -0.96 4.82
C THR A 142 -13.35 -1.55 4.44
N GLY A 143 -13.05 -2.75 4.96
CA GLY A 143 -11.99 -3.62 4.48
C GLY A 143 -10.63 -2.98 4.29
N PHE A 144 -9.95 -2.62 5.37
CA PHE A 144 -8.57 -2.13 5.30
C PHE A 144 -7.64 -2.98 6.17
N GLY A 145 -6.53 -3.46 5.59
CA GLY A 145 -5.58 -4.34 6.27
C GLY A 145 -4.88 -3.72 7.48
N GLY A 146 -4.69 -2.40 7.50
CA GLY A 146 -4.14 -1.66 8.63
C GLY A 146 -5.17 -1.24 9.68
N GLY A 147 -6.45 -1.61 9.50
CA GLY A 147 -7.55 -1.24 10.38
C GLY A 147 -8.27 0.03 9.95
N LEU A 148 -9.55 0.14 10.29
CA LEU A 148 -10.38 1.28 9.90
C LEU A 148 -9.90 2.62 10.47
N PRO A 149 -9.41 2.72 11.72
CA PRO A 149 -8.86 3.97 12.23
C PRO A 149 -7.69 4.49 11.39
N THR A 150 -6.80 3.60 10.94
CA THR A 150 -5.69 3.97 10.07
C THR A 150 -6.19 4.44 8.70
N LYS A 151 -7.18 3.75 8.13
CA LYS A 151 -7.80 4.15 6.86
C LYS A 151 -8.38 5.55 6.96
N GLN A 152 -9.11 5.85 8.04
CA GLN A 152 -9.69 7.16 8.27
C GLN A 152 -8.60 8.24 8.37
N ALA A 153 -7.50 7.97 9.06
CA ALA A 153 -6.40 8.90 9.21
C ALA A 153 -5.71 9.21 7.86
N LEU A 154 -5.65 8.22 6.94
CA LEU A 154 -5.06 8.39 5.62
C LEU A 154 -5.97 9.16 4.65
N LEU A 155 -7.26 9.13 4.86
CA LEU A 155 -8.22 9.90 4.07
C LEU A 155 -8.22 11.37 4.51
#